data_dc6e92ed92487a4669f999e2f2e5f7e5
#
_entry.id   dc6e92ed92487a4669f999e2f2e5f7e5
#
_cell.length_a   1.000
_cell.length_b   1.000
_cell.length_c   1.000
_cell.angle_alpha   90.00
_cell.angle_beta   90.00
_cell.angle_gamma   90.00
#
_symmetry.space_group_name_H-M   'P 1'
#
loop_
_entity.id
_entity.type
_entity.pdbx_description
1 polymer ?
#
loop_
_entity_poly.entity_id
_entity_poly.type
_entity_poly.pdbx_seq_one_letter_code
_entity_poly.pdbx_strand_id
1 'polypeptide(L)'
;MTDQPPPRKPFVVVRGEASADLALDGAVVAIGNFDGVHRGHRAVIGVAEGRARALGRPAAVLTFEPHPRAFFNPAEPLFRLTNEATKLRLLAGTGLDGAIVLTFDAALASLTAEDFVERILVERFAVSGAAIGFNFHFGMKRAGSPEFLKAEGEKRGFAVDVVPVFEDRGRPVSSGPIRDALTAGRIDEANEYLGYPWFISGTVVHGDKRGRELGFPTANLRLDPACGLRHGIYAVRAGLGGRRYDAVANFGRRPMYDTGAVLLEVFVFDFAGDLYGQQIDVAFIAWIREERMFDSAEALIAQMQDDSRRARDALKRSGDAFPPI
;
A
#
# COMPACT_ATOMS: atom_id res chain seq x y z
N MET A 1 -1.72 -29.88 26.10
CA MET A 1 -0.57 -29.28 25.41
C MET A 1 -1.13 -28.24 24.48
N THR A 2 -0.99 -26.95 24.82
CA THR A 2 -1.46 -25.84 24.01
C THR A 2 -0.50 -25.69 22.83
N ASP A 3 -1.00 -26.02 21.65
CA ASP A 3 -0.32 -25.87 20.38
C ASP A 3 -0.24 -24.36 20.04
N GLN A 4 0.66 -23.64 20.72
CA GLN A 4 0.98 -22.27 20.32
C GLN A 4 1.84 -22.37 19.07
N PRO A 5 1.45 -21.68 17.97
CA PRO A 5 2.31 -21.61 16.80
C PRO A 5 3.67 -21.03 17.20
N PRO A 6 4.78 -21.51 16.61
CA PRO A 6 6.12 -21.02 16.93
C PRO A 6 6.18 -19.50 16.71
N PRO A 7 6.95 -18.78 17.54
CA PRO A 7 7.10 -17.33 17.38
C PRO A 7 7.53 -17.01 15.96
N ARG A 8 6.80 -16.12 15.28
CA ARG A 8 7.16 -15.64 13.93
C ARG A 8 8.54 -14.99 14.01
N LYS A 9 9.41 -15.37 13.09
CA LYS A 9 10.70 -14.68 12.89
C LYS A 9 10.44 -13.20 12.59
N PRO A 10 11.30 -12.28 13.03
CA PRO A 10 11.16 -10.87 12.70
C PRO A 10 11.28 -10.70 11.17
N PHE A 11 10.40 -9.87 10.60
CA PHE A 11 10.44 -9.52 9.17
C PHE A 11 11.67 -8.66 8.88
N VAL A 12 12.55 -9.13 8.01
CA VAL A 12 13.83 -8.48 7.68
C VAL A 12 13.67 -7.58 6.45
N VAL A 13 14.25 -6.38 6.48
CA VAL A 13 14.28 -5.46 5.33
C VAL A 13 15.73 -5.21 4.93
N VAL A 14 16.13 -5.75 3.77
CA VAL A 14 17.44 -5.53 3.15
C VAL A 14 17.36 -4.39 2.16
N ARG A 15 18.26 -3.42 2.26
CA ARG A 15 18.31 -2.23 1.38
C ARG A 15 19.67 -2.03 0.75
N GLY A 16 19.67 -1.41 -0.43
CA GLY A 16 20.88 -0.92 -1.08
C GLY A 16 21.87 -2.04 -1.43
N GLU A 17 23.16 -1.71 -1.38
CA GLU A 17 24.27 -2.60 -1.79
C GLU A 17 24.74 -3.55 -0.69
N ALA A 18 24.12 -3.51 0.48
CA ALA A 18 24.47 -4.46 1.54
C ALA A 18 24.38 -5.89 0.97
N SER A 19 25.46 -6.65 1.10
CA SER A 19 25.43 -8.11 0.90
C SER A 19 24.26 -8.63 1.73
N ALA A 20 23.50 -9.57 1.16
CA ALA A 20 22.31 -10.12 1.79
C ALA A 20 22.55 -10.30 3.29
N ASP A 21 21.67 -9.71 4.11
CA ASP A 21 21.58 -10.15 5.49
C ASP A 21 21.42 -11.67 5.41
N LEU A 22 22.30 -12.41 6.08
CA LEU A 22 22.33 -13.89 6.06
C LEU A 22 20.93 -14.51 6.25
N ALA A 23 20.00 -13.72 6.84
CA ALA A 23 18.61 -14.11 7.03
C ALA A 23 17.81 -14.31 5.72
N LEU A 24 18.18 -13.67 4.61
CA LEU A 24 17.51 -13.78 3.30
C LEU A 24 18.40 -14.42 2.22
N ASP A 25 19.57 -14.94 2.59
CA ASP A 25 20.46 -15.63 1.65
C ASP A 25 19.81 -16.89 1.08
N GLY A 26 19.82 -17.02 -0.23
CA GLY A 26 19.17 -18.12 -0.92
C GLY A 26 17.65 -18.10 -0.83
N ALA A 27 17.04 -16.94 -0.61
CA ALA A 27 15.58 -16.84 -0.54
C ALA A 27 14.90 -17.20 -1.88
N VAL A 28 13.66 -17.66 -1.77
CA VAL A 28 12.71 -17.62 -2.89
C VAL A 28 12.03 -16.26 -2.90
N VAL A 29 12.13 -15.56 -4.03
CA VAL A 29 11.67 -14.18 -4.11
C VAL A 29 10.41 -14.02 -4.97
N ALA A 30 9.40 -13.34 -4.45
CA ALA A 30 8.35 -12.75 -5.28
C ALA A 30 8.86 -11.40 -5.82
N ILE A 31 8.88 -11.19 -7.14
CA ILE A 31 9.43 -9.97 -7.74
C ILE A 31 8.31 -9.06 -8.26
N GLY A 32 8.31 -7.80 -7.84
CA GLY A 32 7.30 -6.84 -8.29
C GLY A 32 7.36 -5.50 -7.56
N ASN A 33 6.50 -4.56 -7.99
CA ASN A 33 6.39 -3.24 -7.34
C ASN A 33 5.58 -3.28 -6.04
N PHE A 34 4.65 -4.20 -5.93
CA PHE A 34 3.78 -4.44 -4.78
C PHE A 34 3.03 -3.19 -4.27
N ASP A 35 2.75 -2.22 -5.16
CA ASP A 35 2.00 -1.03 -4.80
C ASP A 35 0.55 -1.41 -4.44
N GLY A 36 0.17 -1.20 -3.17
CA GLY A 36 -1.10 -1.59 -2.60
C GLY A 36 -1.19 -3.05 -2.11
N VAL A 37 -0.17 -3.90 -2.29
CA VAL A 37 -0.16 -5.31 -1.85
C VAL A 37 -1.53 -6.00 -2.03
N HIS A 38 -2.17 -5.77 -3.18
CA HIS A 38 -3.51 -6.24 -3.51
C HIS A 38 -3.58 -7.76 -3.67
N ARG A 39 -4.79 -8.31 -3.81
CA ARG A 39 -5.04 -9.77 -3.89
C ARG A 39 -4.21 -10.45 -4.99
N GLY A 40 -4.01 -9.81 -6.15
CA GLY A 40 -3.12 -10.33 -7.20
C GLY A 40 -1.65 -10.39 -6.76
N HIS A 41 -1.15 -9.40 -6.02
CA HIS A 41 0.18 -9.45 -5.43
C HIS A 41 0.32 -10.58 -4.42
N ARG A 42 -0.69 -10.76 -3.56
CA ARG A 42 -0.71 -11.85 -2.57
C ARG A 42 -0.72 -13.23 -3.22
N ALA A 43 -1.33 -13.39 -4.40
CA ALA A 43 -1.26 -14.63 -5.15
C ALA A 43 0.19 -14.96 -5.57
N VAL A 44 0.95 -13.96 -6.06
CA VAL A 44 2.37 -14.14 -6.40
C VAL A 44 3.21 -14.44 -5.16
N ILE A 45 2.97 -13.72 -4.07
CA ILE A 45 3.63 -13.95 -2.77
C ILE A 45 3.36 -15.37 -2.27
N GLY A 46 2.11 -15.83 -2.30
CA GLY A 46 1.76 -17.18 -1.86
C GLY A 46 2.45 -18.30 -2.63
N VAL A 47 2.71 -18.09 -3.94
CA VAL A 47 3.50 -19.04 -4.74
C VAL A 47 4.96 -19.07 -4.27
N ALA A 48 5.56 -17.90 -4.05
CA ALA A 48 6.93 -17.82 -3.51
C ALA A 48 7.04 -18.48 -2.13
N GLU A 49 6.10 -18.23 -1.22
CA GLU A 49 6.04 -18.86 0.10
C GLU A 49 5.91 -20.40 0.02
N GLY A 50 5.04 -20.88 -0.88
CA GLY A 50 4.87 -22.31 -1.12
C GLY A 50 6.17 -22.99 -1.58
N ARG A 51 6.85 -22.39 -2.53
CA ARG A 51 8.14 -22.86 -3.04
C ARG A 51 9.24 -22.78 -1.98
N ALA A 52 9.33 -21.67 -1.27
CA ALA A 52 10.30 -21.47 -0.18
C ALA A 52 10.17 -22.57 0.88
N ARG A 53 8.94 -22.85 1.29
CA ARG A 53 8.65 -23.95 2.24
C ARG A 53 9.09 -25.31 1.70
N ALA A 54 8.84 -25.59 0.42
CA ALA A 54 9.25 -26.87 -0.20
C ALA A 54 10.77 -27.04 -0.28
N LEU A 55 11.50 -25.92 -0.41
CA LEU A 55 12.96 -25.90 -0.48
C LEU A 55 13.65 -25.72 0.89
N GLY A 56 12.89 -25.47 1.96
CA GLY A 56 13.46 -25.12 3.27
C GLY A 56 14.26 -23.81 3.25
N ARG A 57 13.85 -22.85 2.40
CA ARG A 57 14.51 -21.55 2.21
C ARG A 57 13.63 -20.41 2.71
N PRO A 58 14.22 -19.22 3.01
CA PRO A 58 13.44 -18.04 3.31
C PRO A 58 12.55 -17.63 2.13
N ALA A 59 11.37 -17.06 2.44
CA ALA A 59 10.49 -16.42 1.48
C ALA A 59 10.62 -14.91 1.58
N ALA A 60 10.91 -14.22 0.48
CA ALA A 60 11.01 -12.76 0.46
C ALA A 60 10.30 -12.14 -0.75
N VAL A 61 10.07 -10.84 -0.69
CA VAL A 61 9.80 -10.04 -1.89
C VAL A 61 11.07 -9.33 -2.33
N LEU A 62 11.22 -9.14 -3.64
CA LEU A 62 12.15 -8.20 -4.24
C LEU A 62 11.35 -7.07 -4.87
N THR A 63 11.51 -5.86 -4.36
CA THR A 63 10.75 -4.68 -4.77
C THR A 63 11.65 -3.48 -4.97
N PHE A 64 11.10 -2.39 -5.48
CA PHE A 64 11.85 -1.23 -5.97
C PHE A 64 11.36 0.06 -5.31
N GLU A 65 12.29 0.94 -4.90
CA GLU A 65 12.03 2.29 -4.43
C GLU A 65 13.08 3.28 -4.95
N PRO A 66 12.67 4.43 -5.51
CA PRO A 66 11.28 4.82 -5.81
C PRO A 66 10.61 3.87 -6.81
N HIS A 67 9.29 3.98 -6.93
CA HIS A 67 8.53 3.18 -7.91
C HIS A 67 9.04 3.44 -9.33
N PRO A 68 9.33 2.42 -10.17
CA PRO A 68 9.93 2.59 -11.49
C PRO A 68 9.20 3.59 -12.38
N ARG A 69 7.86 3.64 -12.35
CA ARG A 69 7.10 4.62 -13.13
C ARG A 69 7.39 6.06 -12.70
N ALA A 70 7.61 6.32 -11.41
CA ALA A 70 7.96 7.65 -10.92
C ALA A 70 9.38 8.08 -11.39
N PHE A 71 10.30 7.12 -11.51
CA PHE A 71 11.63 7.38 -12.04
C PHE A 71 11.60 7.73 -13.54
N PHE A 72 10.85 6.96 -14.35
CA PHE A 72 10.80 7.19 -15.79
C PHE A 72 9.91 8.38 -16.20
N ASN A 73 8.87 8.69 -15.43
CA ASN A 73 7.90 9.74 -15.73
C ASN A 73 7.79 10.76 -14.58
N PRO A 74 8.86 11.49 -14.23
CA PRO A 74 8.85 12.42 -13.09
C PRO A 74 7.87 13.60 -13.28
N ALA A 75 7.53 13.94 -14.53
CA ALA A 75 6.56 14.98 -14.84
C ALA A 75 5.10 14.55 -14.65
N GLU A 76 4.83 13.24 -14.53
CA GLU A 76 3.50 12.67 -14.29
C GLU A 76 3.48 11.98 -12.92
N PRO A 77 3.18 12.71 -11.83
CA PRO A 77 3.17 12.13 -10.49
C PRO A 77 2.24 10.91 -10.41
N LEU A 78 2.77 9.82 -9.89
CA LEU A 78 2.02 8.59 -9.74
C LEU A 78 1.22 8.63 -8.43
N PHE A 79 -0.10 8.49 -8.51
CA PHE A 79 -0.91 8.16 -7.33
C PHE A 79 -0.49 6.77 -6.80
N ARG A 80 0.35 6.74 -5.78
CA ARG A 80 0.77 5.51 -5.12
C ARG A 80 -0.33 5.04 -4.17
N LEU A 81 -0.67 3.76 -4.24
CA LEU A 81 -1.63 3.14 -3.31
C LEU A 81 -1.05 3.01 -1.91
N THR A 82 0.27 2.84 -1.83
CA THR A 82 1.03 2.75 -0.58
C THR A 82 2.37 3.49 -0.72
N ASN A 83 2.75 4.25 0.29
CA ASN A 83 4.15 4.66 0.43
C ASN A 83 5.01 3.45 0.85
N GLU A 84 6.32 3.61 0.87
CA GLU A 84 7.24 2.52 1.19
C GLU A 84 7.00 1.93 2.58
N ALA A 85 6.86 2.77 3.60
CA ALA A 85 6.65 2.31 4.98
C ALA A 85 5.36 1.49 5.12
N THR A 86 4.27 1.97 4.52
CA THR A 86 2.99 1.26 4.50
C THR A 86 3.07 -0.04 3.71
N LYS A 87 3.75 -0.04 2.56
CA LYS A 87 3.99 -1.24 1.76
C LYS A 87 4.72 -2.32 2.56
N LEU A 88 5.79 -1.95 3.25
CA LEU A 88 6.58 -2.88 4.08
C LEU A 88 5.78 -3.42 5.27
N ARG A 89 4.93 -2.60 5.91
CA ARG A 89 4.02 -3.05 6.98
C ARG A 89 3.03 -4.10 6.46
N LEU A 90 2.43 -3.87 5.29
CA LEU A 90 1.51 -4.83 4.66
C LEU A 90 2.21 -6.13 4.27
N LEU A 91 3.44 -6.06 3.75
CA LEU A 91 4.26 -7.23 3.42
C LEU A 91 4.65 -8.02 4.66
N ALA A 92 4.99 -7.35 5.76
CA ALA A 92 5.26 -8.01 7.04
C ALA A 92 4.04 -8.75 7.60
N GLY A 93 2.83 -8.31 7.25
CA GLY A 93 1.57 -8.97 7.60
C GLY A 93 1.27 -10.25 6.79
N THR A 94 2.09 -10.56 5.77
CA THR A 94 2.01 -11.82 5.02
C THR A 94 2.82 -12.94 5.72
N GLY A 95 3.09 -14.02 5.07
CA GLY A 95 3.94 -15.11 5.59
C GLY A 95 5.42 -14.97 5.25
N LEU A 96 5.86 -13.85 4.68
CA LEU A 96 7.23 -13.61 4.24
C LEU A 96 8.21 -13.45 5.41
N ASP A 97 9.44 -13.91 5.22
CA ASP A 97 10.55 -13.67 6.16
C ASP A 97 11.16 -12.27 5.98
N GLY A 98 10.99 -11.64 4.79
CA GLY A 98 11.49 -10.29 4.59
C GLY A 98 11.22 -9.66 3.21
N ALA A 99 11.81 -8.49 3.01
CA ALA A 99 11.79 -7.74 1.76
C ALA A 99 13.20 -7.27 1.37
N ILE A 100 13.54 -7.45 0.11
CA ILE A 100 14.70 -6.86 -0.56
C ILE A 100 14.20 -5.63 -1.31
N VAL A 101 14.63 -4.44 -0.89
CA VAL A 101 14.25 -3.16 -1.50
C VAL A 101 15.43 -2.62 -2.30
N LEU A 102 15.35 -2.73 -3.61
CA LEU A 102 16.36 -2.18 -4.52
C LEU A 102 16.10 -0.70 -4.76
N THR A 103 17.15 0.11 -4.70
CA THR A 103 17.08 1.50 -5.16
C THR A 103 16.89 1.52 -6.67
N PHE A 104 15.77 2.08 -7.14
CA PHE A 104 15.51 2.21 -8.57
C PHE A 104 16.10 3.52 -9.09
N ASP A 105 17.31 3.45 -9.57
CA ASP A 105 18.10 4.57 -10.10
C ASP A 105 18.56 4.31 -11.54
N ALA A 106 19.38 5.20 -12.08
CA ALA A 106 19.90 5.09 -13.42
C ALA A 106 20.80 3.85 -13.61
N ALA A 107 21.52 3.43 -12.57
CA ALA A 107 22.37 2.24 -12.62
C ALA A 107 21.51 0.97 -12.77
N LEU A 108 20.49 0.79 -11.92
CA LEU A 108 19.58 -0.35 -12.01
C LEU A 108 18.76 -0.31 -13.31
N ALA A 109 18.28 0.87 -13.73
CA ALA A 109 17.48 1.04 -14.95
C ALA A 109 18.26 0.73 -16.24
N SER A 110 19.59 0.82 -16.21
CA SER A 110 20.49 0.55 -17.36
C SER A 110 20.90 -0.91 -17.48
N LEU A 111 20.63 -1.76 -16.47
CA LEU A 111 20.97 -3.18 -16.54
C LEU A 111 20.19 -3.85 -17.67
N THR A 112 20.88 -4.69 -18.44
CA THR A 112 20.20 -5.62 -19.37
C THR A 112 19.37 -6.62 -18.60
N ALA A 113 18.53 -7.36 -19.28
CA ALA A 113 17.77 -8.46 -18.63
C ALA A 113 18.71 -9.53 -18.08
N GLU A 114 19.76 -9.87 -18.83
CA GLU A 114 20.80 -10.80 -18.43
C GLU A 114 21.58 -10.29 -17.21
N ASP A 115 22.02 -9.04 -17.21
CA ASP A 115 22.73 -8.42 -16.09
C ASP A 115 21.89 -8.40 -14.82
N PHE A 116 20.59 -8.13 -14.93
CA PHE A 116 19.69 -8.16 -13.79
C PHE A 116 19.62 -9.57 -13.18
N VAL A 117 19.50 -10.61 -14.01
CA VAL A 117 19.50 -11.99 -13.54
C VAL A 117 20.83 -12.36 -12.90
N GLU A 118 21.93 -12.09 -13.61
CA GLU A 118 23.29 -12.49 -13.15
C GLU A 118 23.68 -11.75 -11.88
N ARG A 119 23.75 -10.41 -11.95
CA ARG A 119 24.33 -9.58 -10.89
C ARG A 119 23.40 -9.42 -9.69
N ILE A 120 22.06 -9.40 -9.91
CA ILE A 120 21.11 -9.14 -8.83
C ILE A 120 20.60 -10.47 -8.26
N LEU A 121 20.02 -11.34 -9.09
CA LEU A 121 19.37 -12.52 -8.57
C LEU A 121 20.39 -13.61 -8.16
N VAL A 122 21.43 -13.81 -8.96
CA VAL A 122 22.42 -14.89 -8.73
C VAL A 122 23.56 -14.44 -7.82
N GLU A 123 24.36 -13.46 -8.29
CA GLU A 123 25.60 -13.11 -7.57
C GLU A 123 25.33 -12.44 -6.23
N ARG A 124 24.33 -11.55 -6.18
CA ARG A 124 24.09 -10.73 -5.00
C ARG A 124 23.21 -11.38 -3.96
N PHE A 125 22.12 -12.03 -4.37
CA PHE A 125 21.13 -12.60 -3.46
C PHE A 125 21.05 -14.14 -3.51
N ALA A 126 21.81 -14.78 -4.37
CA ALA A 126 21.87 -16.25 -4.51
C ALA A 126 20.47 -16.90 -4.52
N VAL A 127 19.49 -16.28 -5.21
CA VAL A 127 18.09 -16.71 -5.13
C VAL A 127 17.90 -18.18 -5.47
N SER A 128 17.14 -18.91 -4.67
CA SER A 128 16.83 -20.33 -4.90
C SER A 128 15.58 -20.55 -5.75
N GLY A 129 14.83 -19.48 -6.02
CA GLY A 129 13.63 -19.49 -6.86
C GLY A 129 13.00 -18.12 -6.97
N ALA A 130 12.17 -17.92 -7.98
CA ALA A 130 11.45 -16.68 -8.18
C ALA A 130 9.98 -16.95 -8.52
N ALA A 131 9.07 -16.08 -8.05
CA ALA A 131 7.68 -16.03 -8.48
C ALA A 131 7.39 -14.64 -9.05
N ILE A 132 6.78 -14.58 -10.23
CA ILE A 132 6.48 -13.34 -10.94
C ILE A 132 5.06 -13.39 -11.52
N GLY A 133 4.46 -12.21 -11.72
CA GLY A 133 3.21 -12.13 -12.46
C GLY A 133 3.42 -12.36 -13.97
N PHE A 134 2.38 -12.82 -14.66
CA PHE A 134 2.37 -13.11 -16.11
C PHE A 134 2.80 -11.93 -16.99
N ASN A 135 2.67 -10.69 -16.52
CA ASN A 135 2.99 -9.46 -17.23
C ASN A 135 4.24 -8.75 -16.68
N PHE A 136 5.06 -9.46 -15.91
CA PHE A 136 6.30 -8.92 -15.37
C PHE A 136 7.33 -8.72 -16.49
N HIS A 137 7.80 -7.48 -16.64
CA HIS A 137 8.90 -7.14 -17.55
C HIS A 137 9.97 -6.36 -16.80
N PHE A 138 11.23 -6.62 -17.13
CA PHE A 138 12.38 -6.06 -16.44
C PHE A 138 13.56 -5.80 -17.39
N GLY A 139 14.65 -5.25 -16.84
CA GLY A 139 15.82 -4.87 -17.60
C GLY A 139 15.59 -3.66 -18.51
N MET A 140 16.67 -3.17 -19.08
CA MET A 140 16.67 -2.00 -19.96
C MET A 140 15.65 -2.16 -21.09
N LYS A 141 14.84 -1.12 -21.31
CA LYS A 141 13.74 -1.10 -22.30
C LYS A 141 12.72 -2.25 -22.14
N ARG A 142 12.61 -2.85 -20.94
CA ARG A 142 11.69 -3.97 -20.63
C ARG A 142 11.96 -5.21 -21.48
N ALA A 143 13.22 -5.47 -21.86
CA ALA A 143 13.61 -6.57 -22.73
C ALA A 143 13.43 -7.96 -22.09
N GLY A 144 13.49 -8.05 -20.74
CA GLY A 144 13.21 -9.28 -20.00
C GLY A 144 11.72 -9.56 -19.90
N SER A 145 11.30 -10.77 -20.27
CA SER A 145 9.93 -11.29 -20.15
C SER A 145 9.86 -12.41 -19.11
N PRO A 146 8.66 -12.89 -18.75
CA PRO A 146 8.51 -14.07 -17.91
C PRO A 146 9.21 -15.30 -18.49
N GLU A 147 9.10 -15.52 -19.79
CA GLU A 147 9.72 -16.66 -20.50
C GLU A 147 11.24 -16.55 -20.49
N PHE A 148 11.76 -15.32 -20.68
CA PHE A 148 13.19 -15.04 -20.58
C PHE A 148 13.70 -15.38 -19.17
N LEU A 149 13.04 -14.88 -18.10
CA LEU A 149 13.46 -15.15 -16.73
C LEU A 149 13.42 -16.65 -16.41
N LYS A 150 12.40 -17.36 -16.91
CA LYS A 150 12.28 -18.79 -16.73
C LYS A 150 13.46 -19.56 -17.39
N ALA A 151 13.79 -19.22 -18.63
CA ALA A 151 14.91 -19.83 -19.34
C ALA A 151 16.26 -19.55 -18.68
N GLU A 152 16.45 -18.31 -18.22
CA GLU A 152 17.68 -17.93 -17.49
C GLU A 152 17.77 -18.59 -16.11
N GLY A 153 16.65 -18.76 -15.41
CA GLY A 153 16.59 -19.50 -14.15
C GLY A 153 16.98 -20.98 -14.31
N GLU A 154 16.44 -21.65 -15.35
CA GLU A 154 16.78 -23.03 -15.67
C GLU A 154 18.29 -23.19 -15.94
N LYS A 155 18.92 -22.27 -16.69
CA LYS A 155 20.37 -22.29 -16.95
C LYS A 155 21.21 -22.12 -15.69
N ARG A 156 20.72 -21.36 -14.70
CA ARG A 156 21.43 -21.01 -13.45
C ARG A 156 21.00 -21.84 -12.24
N GLY A 157 20.11 -22.80 -12.43
CA GLY A 157 19.71 -23.77 -11.40
C GLY A 157 18.67 -23.28 -10.40
N PHE A 158 17.88 -22.24 -10.73
CA PHE A 158 16.74 -21.84 -9.92
C PHE A 158 15.43 -21.85 -10.73
N ALA A 159 14.35 -22.25 -10.07
CA ALA A 159 13.04 -22.33 -10.72
C ALA A 159 12.29 -20.99 -10.72
N VAL A 160 11.56 -20.73 -11.80
CA VAL A 160 10.71 -19.53 -11.92
C VAL A 160 9.26 -19.93 -12.12
N ASP A 161 8.39 -19.47 -11.21
CA ASP A 161 6.95 -19.65 -11.30
C ASP A 161 6.32 -18.39 -11.90
N VAL A 162 5.64 -18.56 -13.02
CA VAL A 162 4.87 -17.48 -13.64
C VAL A 162 3.40 -17.62 -13.20
N VAL A 163 2.95 -16.66 -12.40
CA VAL A 163 1.60 -16.66 -11.83
C VAL A 163 0.64 -16.00 -12.85
N PRO A 164 -0.45 -16.67 -13.23
CA PRO A 164 -1.44 -16.12 -14.16
C PRO A 164 -2.14 -14.90 -13.57
N VAL A 165 -2.91 -14.19 -14.41
CA VAL A 165 -3.73 -13.08 -13.93
C VAL A 165 -4.67 -13.55 -12.81
N PHE A 166 -4.66 -12.82 -11.71
CA PHE A 166 -5.65 -13.04 -10.65
C PHE A 166 -6.91 -12.24 -10.99
N GLU A 167 -8.02 -12.94 -11.11
CA GLU A 167 -9.31 -12.34 -11.42
C GLU A 167 -10.26 -12.43 -10.25
N ASP A 168 -11.05 -11.38 -10.06
CA ASP A 168 -12.20 -11.39 -9.17
C ASP A 168 -13.48 -11.17 -10.01
N ARG A 169 -14.37 -12.14 -10.00
CA ARG A 169 -15.63 -12.14 -10.82
C ARG A 169 -15.37 -11.82 -12.30
N GLY A 170 -14.29 -12.40 -12.86
CA GLY A 170 -13.90 -12.21 -14.26
C GLY A 170 -13.25 -10.86 -14.56
N ARG A 171 -12.86 -10.08 -13.55
CA ARG A 171 -12.14 -8.81 -13.72
C ARG A 171 -10.71 -8.93 -13.17
N PRO A 172 -9.69 -8.53 -13.96
CA PRO A 172 -8.31 -8.55 -13.50
C PRO A 172 -8.07 -7.64 -12.31
N VAL A 173 -7.41 -8.14 -11.28
CA VAL A 173 -7.02 -7.38 -10.10
C VAL A 173 -5.62 -6.84 -10.27
N SER A 174 -5.48 -5.51 -10.38
CA SER A 174 -4.18 -4.82 -10.47
C SER A 174 -4.26 -3.42 -9.89
N SER A 175 -3.09 -2.75 -9.70
CA SER A 175 -3.05 -1.40 -9.11
C SER A 175 -3.74 -0.32 -9.96
N GLY A 176 -3.87 -0.50 -11.28
CA GLY A 176 -4.59 0.43 -12.16
C GLY A 176 -6.06 0.58 -11.80
N PRO A 177 -6.88 -0.48 -11.95
CA PRO A 177 -8.29 -0.47 -11.54
C PRO A 177 -8.55 0.01 -10.11
N ILE A 178 -7.63 -0.28 -9.18
CA ILE A 178 -7.74 0.20 -7.79
C ILE A 178 -7.62 1.72 -7.74
N ARG A 179 -6.64 2.31 -8.44
CA ARG A 179 -6.52 3.78 -8.54
C ARG A 179 -7.75 4.40 -9.19
N ASP A 180 -8.26 3.81 -10.28
CA ASP A 180 -9.45 4.28 -10.97
C ASP A 180 -10.68 4.25 -10.06
N ALA A 181 -10.84 3.21 -9.25
CA ALA A 181 -11.91 3.10 -8.27
C ALA A 181 -11.80 4.18 -7.18
N LEU A 182 -10.61 4.40 -6.60
CA LEU A 182 -10.36 5.44 -5.60
C LEU A 182 -10.58 6.85 -6.17
N THR A 183 -10.12 7.11 -7.39
CA THR A 183 -10.30 8.40 -8.08
C THR A 183 -11.78 8.67 -8.41
N ALA A 184 -12.55 7.63 -8.62
CA ALA A 184 -14.00 7.73 -8.82
C ALA A 184 -14.82 7.71 -7.51
N GLY A 185 -14.20 7.54 -6.34
CA GLY A 185 -14.87 7.42 -5.04
C GLY A 185 -15.57 6.08 -4.80
N ARG A 186 -15.29 5.06 -5.63
CA ARG A 186 -15.82 3.70 -5.47
C ARG A 186 -14.97 2.90 -4.47
N ILE A 187 -15.09 3.28 -3.20
CA ILE A 187 -14.26 2.75 -2.11
C ILE A 187 -14.45 1.23 -1.93
N ASP A 188 -15.70 0.76 -1.99
CA ASP A 188 -16.01 -0.66 -1.84
C ASP A 188 -15.31 -1.51 -2.90
N GLU A 189 -15.32 -1.05 -4.17
CA GLU A 189 -14.65 -1.72 -5.28
C GLU A 189 -13.12 -1.76 -5.09
N ALA A 190 -12.52 -0.65 -4.66
CA ALA A 190 -11.09 -0.59 -4.35
C ALA A 190 -10.72 -1.56 -3.23
N ASN A 191 -11.51 -1.59 -2.16
CA ASN A 191 -11.32 -2.47 -1.01
C ASN A 191 -11.49 -3.95 -1.38
N GLU A 192 -12.43 -4.27 -2.26
CA GLU A 192 -12.64 -5.63 -2.79
C GLU A 192 -11.40 -6.12 -3.56
N TYR A 193 -10.82 -5.31 -4.44
CA TYR A 193 -9.58 -5.63 -5.16
C TYR A 193 -8.36 -5.73 -4.23
N LEU A 194 -8.26 -4.86 -3.24
CA LEU A 194 -7.20 -4.89 -2.24
C LEU A 194 -7.33 -6.12 -1.31
N GLY A 195 -8.56 -6.50 -0.97
CA GLY A 195 -8.86 -7.49 0.05
C GLY A 195 -8.74 -6.96 1.49
N TYR A 196 -8.68 -5.63 1.62
CA TYR A 196 -8.68 -4.89 2.89
C TYR A 196 -9.09 -3.43 2.61
N PRO A 197 -9.59 -2.68 3.63
CA PRO A 197 -9.86 -1.26 3.46
C PRO A 197 -8.60 -0.48 3.10
N TRP A 198 -8.61 0.24 1.97
CA TRP A 198 -7.52 1.14 1.62
C TRP A 198 -7.32 2.17 2.71
N PHE A 199 -6.08 2.50 3.02
CA PHE A 199 -5.77 3.39 4.13
C PHE A 199 -4.58 4.28 3.85
N ILE A 200 -4.52 5.37 4.58
CA ILE A 200 -3.43 6.33 4.59
C ILE A 200 -2.82 6.33 5.99
N SER A 201 -1.50 6.25 6.05
CA SER A 201 -0.73 6.42 7.29
C SER A 201 -0.05 7.78 7.28
N GLY A 202 -0.16 8.51 8.37
CA GLY A 202 0.47 9.82 8.47
C GLY A 202 0.57 10.35 9.90
N THR A 203 1.44 11.35 10.09
CA THR A 203 1.56 12.06 11.36
C THR A 203 0.56 13.20 11.41
N VAL A 204 -0.15 13.31 12.51
CA VAL A 204 -1.14 14.39 12.72
C VAL A 204 -0.41 15.72 12.90
N VAL A 205 -0.75 16.68 12.05
CA VAL A 205 -0.22 18.04 12.07
C VAL A 205 -1.25 19.05 12.58
N HIS A 206 -0.77 20.23 13.00
CA HIS A 206 -1.66 21.32 13.35
C HIS A 206 -2.40 21.85 12.12
N GLY A 207 -3.70 22.06 12.27
CA GLY A 207 -4.58 22.75 11.32
C GLY A 207 -5.08 24.08 11.87
N ASP A 208 -6.05 24.72 11.21
CA ASP A 208 -6.60 26.05 11.57
C ASP A 208 -7.48 26.05 12.83
N LYS A 209 -7.65 24.91 13.49
CA LYS A 209 -8.47 24.73 14.71
C LYS A 209 -9.95 25.16 14.61
N ARG A 210 -10.47 25.55 13.42
CA ARG A 210 -11.85 25.96 13.22
C ARG A 210 -12.87 24.87 13.61
N GLY A 211 -12.57 23.59 13.29
CA GLY A 211 -13.42 22.48 13.70
C GLY A 211 -13.60 22.39 15.22
N ARG A 212 -12.56 22.69 16.00
CA ARG A 212 -12.65 22.69 17.49
C ARG A 212 -13.66 23.70 18.01
N GLU A 213 -13.69 24.92 17.42
CA GLU A 213 -14.63 25.99 17.80
C GLU A 213 -16.07 25.60 17.47
N LEU A 214 -16.27 24.78 16.44
CA LEU A 214 -17.57 24.28 16.01
C LEU A 214 -17.99 22.97 16.69
N GLY A 215 -17.18 22.43 17.63
CA GLY A 215 -17.46 21.17 18.33
C GLY A 215 -17.01 19.90 17.58
N PHE A 216 -16.26 20.05 16.47
CA PHE A 216 -15.73 18.95 15.66
C PHE A 216 -14.21 19.03 15.54
N PRO A 217 -13.44 18.72 16.62
CA PRO A 217 -11.99 18.73 16.56
C PRO A 217 -11.48 17.70 15.56
N THR A 218 -10.69 18.13 14.56
CA THR A 218 -10.15 17.27 13.52
C THR A 218 -8.64 17.06 13.67
N ALA A 219 -8.20 15.83 13.42
CA ALA A 219 -6.81 15.48 13.16
C ALA A 219 -6.51 15.75 11.66
N ASN A 220 -5.43 16.47 11.39
CA ASN A 220 -5.05 16.84 10.02
C ASN A 220 -3.85 16.05 9.57
N LEU A 221 -3.94 15.41 8.39
CA LEU A 221 -2.83 14.73 7.74
C LEU A 221 -2.52 15.42 6.42
N ARG A 222 -1.25 15.76 6.20
CA ARG A 222 -0.76 16.21 4.89
C ARG A 222 -0.48 14.99 4.04
N LEU A 223 -1.00 15.00 2.81
CA LEU A 223 -0.87 13.90 1.87
C LEU A 223 0.06 14.27 0.72
N ASP A 224 0.51 13.23 0.01
CA ASP A 224 1.22 13.41 -1.25
C ASP A 224 0.32 14.20 -2.23
N PRO A 225 0.82 15.29 -2.86
CA PRO A 225 0.07 16.02 -3.88
C PRO A 225 -0.43 15.15 -5.05
N ALA A 226 0.23 14.01 -5.30
CA ALA A 226 -0.18 13.03 -6.29
C ALA A 226 -1.32 12.11 -5.83
N CYS A 227 -1.80 12.24 -4.58
CA CYS A 227 -2.94 11.46 -4.09
C CYS A 227 -4.19 11.76 -4.93
N GLY A 228 -4.63 10.79 -5.71
CA GLY A 228 -5.75 10.89 -6.65
C GLY A 228 -7.09 10.44 -6.06
N LEU A 229 -7.22 10.31 -4.75
CA LEU A 229 -8.50 10.00 -4.12
C LEU A 229 -9.54 11.07 -4.52
N ARG A 230 -10.79 10.68 -4.79
CA ARG A 230 -11.88 11.64 -5.06
C ARG A 230 -12.07 12.58 -3.87
N HIS A 231 -12.20 13.87 -4.12
CA HIS A 231 -12.52 14.84 -3.07
C HIS A 231 -13.91 14.60 -2.48
N GLY A 232 -14.05 14.75 -1.18
CA GLY A 232 -15.33 14.57 -0.50
C GLY A 232 -15.25 14.08 0.94
N ILE A 233 -16.40 13.68 1.46
CA ILE A 233 -16.58 13.20 2.83
C ILE A 233 -16.65 11.67 2.83
N TYR A 234 -15.95 11.06 3.78
CA TYR A 234 -15.79 9.62 3.90
C TYR A 234 -16.13 9.12 5.29
N ALA A 235 -16.77 7.95 5.36
CA ALA A 235 -16.76 7.13 6.56
C ALA A 235 -15.42 6.42 6.64
N VAL A 236 -14.68 6.59 7.74
CA VAL A 236 -13.34 6.05 7.92
C VAL A 236 -13.17 5.43 9.31
N ARG A 237 -12.15 4.59 9.48
CA ARG A 237 -11.67 4.15 10.78
C ARG A 237 -10.27 4.65 11.04
N ALA A 238 -10.06 5.25 12.20
CA ALA A 238 -8.77 5.70 12.65
C ALA A 238 -8.12 4.65 13.56
N GLY A 239 -6.94 4.17 13.19
CA GLY A 239 -6.08 3.32 14.01
C GLY A 239 -5.06 4.14 14.76
N LEU A 240 -5.03 4.01 16.09
CA LEU A 240 -4.17 4.78 16.97
C LEU A 240 -3.74 3.93 18.16
N GLY A 241 -2.42 3.75 18.36
CA GLY A 241 -1.88 3.03 19.51
C GLY A 241 -2.46 1.62 19.69
N GLY A 242 -2.73 0.89 18.61
CA GLY A 242 -3.34 -0.43 18.62
C GLY A 242 -4.86 -0.44 18.84
N ARG A 243 -5.49 0.72 19.00
CA ARG A 243 -6.96 0.86 19.11
C ARG A 243 -7.55 1.39 17.80
N ARG A 244 -8.82 1.10 17.57
CA ARG A 244 -9.59 1.53 16.40
C ARG A 244 -10.76 2.38 16.86
N TYR A 245 -11.00 3.46 16.10
CA TYR A 245 -12.06 4.41 16.35
C TYR A 245 -12.82 4.66 15.06
N ASP A 246 -14.14 4.71 15.14
CA ASP A 246 -14.97 5.18 14.05
C ASP A 246 -14.77 6.68 13.86
N ALA A 247 -14.80 7.13 12.60
CA ALA A 247 -14.52 8.52 12.27
C ALA A 247 -15.23 8.95 10.96
N VAL A 248 -15.28 10.24 10.73
CA VAL A 248 -15.63 10.86 9.44
C VAL A 248 -14.44 11.69 8.98
N ALA A 249 -14.13 11.67 7.70
CA ALA A 249 -13.03 12.44 7.15
C ALA A 249 -13.47 13.30 5.96
N ASN A 250 -12.91 14.49 5.86
CA ASN A 250 -12.93 15.34 4.68
C ASN A 250 -11.57 15.23 3.95
N PHE A 251 -11.60 14.87 2.68
CA PHE A 251 -10.44 14.89 1.81
C PHE A 251 -10.65 15.96 0.74
N GLY A 252 -9.77 16.98 0.73
CA GLY A 252 -9.89 18.09 -0.18
C GLY A 252 -8.62 18.91 -0.34
N ARG A 253 -8.66 19.87 -1.27
CA ARG A 253 -7.61 20.89 -1.44
C ARG A 253 -8.08 22.20 -0.82
N ARG A 254 -7.18 22.85 -0.10
CA ARG A 254 -7.43 24.23 0.37
C ARG A 254 -6.81 25.23 -0.62
N PRO A 255 -7.61 25.88 -1.49
CA PRO A 255 -7.06 26.79 -2.51
C PRO A 255 -6.46 28.08 -1.94
N MET A 256 -6.82 28.47 -0.72
CA MET A 256 -6.58 29.83 -0.21
C MET A 256 -5.37 30.01 0.71
N TYR A 257 -4.74 28.93 1.22
CA TYR A 257 -3.72 29.07 2.29
C TYR A 257 -2.45 28.24 2.12
N ASP A 258 -2.42 27.32 1.15
CA ASP A 258 -1.22 26.51 0.93
C ASP A 258 -1.09 26.18 -0.57
N THR A 259 0.12 26.11 -1.10
CA THR A 259 0.45 25.93 -2.52
C THR A 259 -0.07 24.60 -3.12
N GLY A 260 -1.36 24.31 -2.95
CA GLY A 260 -2.02 23.11 -3.48
C GLY A 260 -1.88 21.86 -2.63
N ALA A 261 -1.53 21.99 -1.35
CA ALA A 261 -1.45 20.85 -0.43
C ALA A 261 -2.79 20.13 -0.31
N VAL A 262 -2.73 18.81 -0.39
CA VAL A 262 -3.87 17.92 -0.22
C VAL A 262 -3.97 17.54 1.25
N LEU A 263 -5.12 17.79 1.86
CA LEU A 263 -5.35 17.60 3.28
C LEU A 263 -6.43 16.56 3.53
N LEU A 264 -6.19 15.70 4.52
CA LEU A 264 -7.19 14.80 5.09
C LEU A 264 -7.49 15.25 6.52
N GLU A 265 -8.71 15.72 6.76
CA GLU A 265 -9.21 16.18 8.05
C GLU A 265 -10.11 15.09 8.65
N VAL A 266 -9.70 14.51 9.78
CA VAL A 266 -10.38 13.35 10.39
C VAL A 266 -10.98 13.75 11.72
N PHE A 267 -12.31 13.70 11.84
CA PHE A 267 -13.03 13.82 13.09
C PHE A 267 -13.26 12.42 13.68
N VAL A 268 -12.52 12.11 14.75
CA VAL A 268 -12.59 10.81 15.44
C VAL A 268 -13.74 10.84 16.43
N PHE A 269 -14.70 9.93 16.29
CA PHE A 269 -15.86 9.86 17.16
C PHE A 269 -15.49 9.37 18.56
N ASP A 270 -16.14 9.95 19.56
CA ASP A 270 -16.06 9.51 20.96
C ASP A 270 -14.61 9.42 21.49
N PHE A 271 -13.72 10.25 20.92
CA PHE A 271 -12.31 10.35 21.30
C PHE A 271 -12.06 11.62 22.09
N ALA A 272 -11.40 11.46 23.24
CA ALA A 272 -10.90 12.56 24.04
C ALA A 272 -9.39 12.38 24.22
N GLY A 273 -8.60 13.30 23.71
CA GLY A 273 -7.14 13.26 23.80
C GLY A 273 -6.45 14.18 22.79
N ASP A 274 -5.14 14.23 22.86
CA ASP A 274 -4.30 14.96 21.91
C ASP A 274 -3.70 13.98 20.90
N LEU A 275 -3.89 14.27 19.61
CA LEU A 275 -3.38 13.47 18.48
C LEU A 275 -2.17 14.11 17.79
N TYR A 276 -1.81 15.35 18.13
CA TYR A 276 -0.71 16.05 17.46
C TYR A 276 0.62 15.32 17.60
N GLY A 277 1.33 15.19 16.46
CA GLY A 277 2.59 14.45 16.38
C GLY A 277 2.45 12.93 16.43
N GLN A 278 1.25 12.39 16.64
CA GLN A 278 1.04 10.95 16.65
C GLN A 278 0.85 10.41 15.22
N GLN A 279 1.35 9.21 14.99
CA GLN A 279 1.13 8.45 13.77
C GLN A 279 -0.26 7.80 13.85
N ILE A 280 -1.10 8.03 12.83
CA ILE A 280 -2.41 7.37 12.72
C ILE A 280 -2.58 6.70 11.36
N ASP A 281 -3.37 5.64 11.34
CA ASP A 281 -3.80 4.96 10.12
C ASP A 281 -5.28 5.29 9.89
N VAL A 282 -5.62 5.81 8.72
CA VAL A 282 -7.01 6.18 8.37
C VAL A 282 -7.48 5.25 7.25
N ALA A 283 -8.33 4.30 7.59
CA ALA A 283 -8.90 3.31 6.67
C ALA A 283 -10.24 3.81 6.09
N PHE A 284 -10.34 3.84 4.76
CA PHE A 284 -11.52 4.32 4.04
C PHE A 284 -12.53 3.19 3.88
N ILE A 285 -13.75 3.43 4.39
CA ILE A 285 -14.82 2.44 4.39
C ILE A 285 -15.90 2.75 3.35
N ALA A 286 -16.36 4.01 3.29
CA ALA A 286 -17.36 4.41 2.31
C ALA A 286 -17.25 5.90 1.95
N TRP A 287 -17.57 6.23 0.72
CA TRP A 287 -17.75 7.61 0.28
C TRP A 287 -19.16 8.09 0.65
N ILE A 288 -19.27 9.26 1.27
CA ILE A 288 -20.55 9.80 1.76
C ILE A 288 -21.14 10.82 0.78
N ARG A 289 -20.35 11.82 0.37
CA ARG A 289 -20.76 12.91 -0.54
C ARG A 289 -19.58 13.74 -1.04
N GLU A 290 -19.85 14.59 -1.99
CA GLU A 290 -18.94 15.64 -2.44
C GLU A 290 -18.81 16.78 -1.42
N GLU A 291 -17.73 17.54 -1.51
CA GLU A 291 -17.58 18.80 -0.77
C GLU A 291 -18.66 19.79 -1.19
N ARG A 292 -19.07 20.65 -0.24
CA ARG A 292 -20.05 21.73 -0.48
C ARG A 292 -19.59 22.99 0.23
N MET A 293 -19.96 24.14 -0.34
CA MET A 293 -19.88 25.42 0.33
C MET A 293 -21.17 25.67 1.15
N PHE A 294 -21.04 26.41 2.24
CA PHE A 294 -22.15 26.72 3.14
C PHE A 294 -22.19 28.23 3.37
N ASP A 295 -23.39 28.78 3.35
CA ASP A 295 -23.62 30.21 3.50
C ASP A 295 -23.63 30.67 4.97
N SER A 296 -23.69 29.73 5.92
CA SER A 296 -23.63 30.03 7.35
C SER A 296 -22.93 28.90 8.16
N ALA A 297 -22.46 29.25 9.37
CA ALA A 297 -21.88 28.29 10.31
C ALA A 297 -22.93 27.28 10.78
N GLU A 298 -24.17 27.68 10.97
CA GLU A 298 -25.26 26.79 11.38
C GLU A 298 -25.55 25.73 10.32
N ALA A 299 -25.58 26.12 9.02
CA ALA A 299 -25.73 25.16 7.91
C ALA A 299 -24.58 24.18 7.81
N LEU A 300 -23.35 24.65 8.03
CA LEU A 300 -22.15 23.78 8.09
C LEU A 300 -22.27 22.79 9.25
N ILE A 301 -22.60 23.24 10.45
CA ILE A 301 -22.74 22.36 11.64
C ILE A 301 -23.83 21.31 11.40
N ALA A 302 -25.00 21.71 10.89
CA ALA A 302 -26.06 20.75 10.58
C ALA A 302 -25.62 19.68 9.58
N GLN A 303 -24.86 20.07 8.56
CA GLN A 303 -24.32 19.10 7.59
C GLN A 303 -23.26 18.19 8.21
N MET A 304 -22.37 18.71 9.06
CA MET A 304 -21.36 17.89 9.76
C MET A 304 -22.01 16.85 10.68
N GLN A 305 -23.14 17.19 11.32
CA GLN A 305 -23.92 16.25 12.12
C GLN A 305 -24.55 15.16 11.24
N ASP A 306 -25.13 15.53 10.08
CA ASP A 306 -25.66 14.55 9.11
C ASP A 306 -24.59 13.64 8.57
N ASP A 307 -23.43 14.18 8.18
CA ASP A 307 -22.27 13.41 7.71
C ASP A 307 -21.79 12.40 8.78
N SER A 308 -21.70 12.86 10.03
CA SER A 308 -21.31 12.00 11.16
C SER A 308 -22.32 10.87 11.37
N ARG A 309 -23.62 11.14 11.28
CA ARG A 309 -24.67 10.12 11.38
C ARG A 309 -24.54 9.10 10.24
N ARG A 310 -24.44 9.57 8.99
CA ARG A 310 -24.28 8.71 7.80
C ARG A 310 -23.00 7.88 7.85
N ALA A 311 -21.90 8.45 8.35
CA ALA A 311 -20.66 7.75 8.54
C ALA A 311 -20.81 6.62 9.56
N ARG A 312 -21.40 6.89 10.74
CA ARG A 312 -21.68 5.86 11.75
C ARG A 312 -22.56 4.72 11.19
N ASP A 313 -23.56 5.02 10.38
CA ASP A 313 -24.42 4.01 9.76
C ASP A 313 -23.66 3.16 8.73
N ALA A 314 -22.76 3.75 7.94
CA ALA A 314 -21.90 3.02 7.00
C ALA A 314 -20.91 2.11 7.74
N LEU A 315 -20.28 2.60 8.81
CA LEU A 315 -19.31 1.88 9.62
C LEU A 315 -19.94 0.68 10.33
N LYS A 316 -21.17 0.81 10.86
CA LYS A 316 -21.92 -0.32 11.44
C LYS A 316 -22.14 -1.46 10.44
N ARG A 317 -22.40 -1.15 9.16
CA ARG A 317 -22.62 -2.16 8.12
C ARG A 317 -21.34 -2.87 7.68
N SER A 318 -20.18 -2.25 7.85
CA SER A 318 -18.88 -2.81 7.41
C SER A 318 -18.22 -3.76 8.42
N GLY A 319 -18.87 -4.05 9.55
CA GLY A 319 -18.24 -4.82 10.63
C GLY A 319 -16.95 -4.15 11.13
N ASP A 320 -15.97 -4.92 11.59
CA ASP A 320 -14.68 -4.42 12.12
C ASP A 320 -13.57 -4.37 11.07
N ALA A 321 -13.92 -4.17 9.78
CA ALA A 321 -12.95 -4.14 8.71
C ALA A 321 -11.85 -3.08 8.95
N PHE A 322 -10.60 -3.52 8.95
CA PHE A 322 -9.40 -2.68 9.10
C PHE A 322 -8.22 -3.32 8.35
N PRO A 323 -7.21 -2.54 7.91
CA PRO A 323 -6.04 -3.11 7.25
C PRO A 323 -5.29 -4.13 8.13
N PRO A 324 -4.67 -5.15 7.53
CA PRO A 324 -3.91 -6.20 8.24
C PRO A 324 -2.48 -5.73 8.54
N ILE A 325 -2.31 -4.80 9.45
CA ILE A 325 -1.04 -4.13 9.79
C ILE A 325 -0.78 -4.16 11.29
#